data_ca1805d752e7b8808bedd189da21a4d8
#
_entry.id   ca1805d752e7b8808bedd189da21a4d8
#
_cell.length_a   1.000
_cell.length_b   1.000
_cell.length_c   1.000
_cell.angle_alpha   90.00
_cell.angle_beta   90.00
_cell.angle_gamma   90.00
#
_symmetry.space_group_name_H-M   'P 1'
#
loop_
_entity.id
_entity.type
_entity.pdbx_description
1 polymer ?
#
loop_
_entity_poly.entity_id
_entity_poly.type
_entity_poly.pdbx_seq_one_letter_code
_entity_poly.pdbx_strand_id
1 'polypeptide(L)'
;MPERLLKYYRPYRKTLFFALLGSVITSALDLCFPLFMRYILGDVLPEGNLFLLGQATIILLFLYLLNFIISYQVSRHGRLMGAKIEQDMRSDLFQHVQSMSFRYFDNIRIGQLISRIVSDIAEIRELVFLGPNYLLVCTITMLGTLGILIYLNWALALLVNLLLLGKAYESVATNHALKQSGRMIREQVGNLTAQTNESLNAIRLVKSFNNEEWEEKRLDKNGQALLQARKTSFDLLSRLNSNAVLFSNVTNLVIIVVGGAMIAYGKMQISDLVAFLLYVSIFIRPILRLTALAESYQKGMAGYQRFCQLMDTPSENIDLPGAVDCGTLKGSISFKNVSFGYDPGKPVIQNFDLDIAAGEVIAFVGTTGVGKSTICNLLPRFYELQQGVITIDGMDIRNVTLKSLRRNIGIVQQDIFLFSDSVRENIAYGNPHASMEEIITAARLAEADAFINQLPDGYDSQLGERGVKLSGGQKQRIAIARVFLKNPPILILDEATSSLDNETENLIQESLMQLSRNRTTLIVAHRLATIRHADRIVVLTPNGISEHGSHDDLMALQGEYYKLYMAQFSKSPLN
;
A
#
# COMPACT_ATOMS: atom_id res chain seq x y z
N MET A 1 14.08 20.24 -1.05
CA MET A 1 13.59 18.86 -0.82
C MET A 1 13.34 18.68 0.68
N PRO A 2 12.26 18.01 1.10
CA PRO A 2 12.01 17.74 2.51
C PRO A 2 13.16 16.92 3.13
N GLU A 3 13.57 17.25 4.35
CA GLU A 3 14.74 16.62 5.01
C GLU A 3 14.63 15.09 5.10
N ARG A 4 13.44 14.57 5.37
CA ARG A 4 13.19 13.12 5.44
C ARG A 4 13.46 12.42 4.11
N LEU A 5 13.15 13.05 2.96
CA LEU A 5 13.44 12.48 1.64
C LEU A 5 14.96 12.45 1.37
N LEU A 6 15.70 13.47 1.83
CA LEU A 6 17.16 13.50 1.72
C LEU A 6 17.82 12.33 2.46
N LYS A 7 17.22 11.85 3.55
CA LYS A 7 17.71 10.66 4.28
C LYS A 7 17.78 9.43 3.36
N TYR A 8 16.78 9.23 2.50
CA TYR A 8 16.75 8.10 1.56
C TYR A 8 17.76 8.22 0.42
N TYR A 9 18.23 9.44 0.08
CA TYR A 9 19.33 9.61 -0.87
C TYR A 9 20.70 9.29 -0.27
N ARG A 10 20.85 9.37 1.04
CA ARG A 10 22.14 9.25 1.73
C ARG A 10 22.93 7.98 1.38
N PRO A 11 22.32 6.79 1.31
CA PRO A 11 23.01 5.55 0.90
C PRO A 11 23.47 5.59 -0.56
N TYR A 12 22.76 6.34 -1.42
CA TYR A 12 22.94 6.37 -2.88
C TYR A 12 23.64 7.62 -3.39
N ARG A 13 24.26 8.43 -2.50
CA ARG A 13 24.90 9.73 -2.85
C ARG A 13 25.94 9.63 -3.96
N LYS A 14 26.71 8.53 -4.02
CA LYS A 14 27.69 8.29 -5.08
C LYS A 14 27.01 8.11 -6.44
N THR A 15 25.98 7.28 -6.50
CA THR A 15 25.20 7.03 -7.73
C THR A 15 24.51 8.30 -8.21
N LEU A 16 23.94 9.09 -7.29
CA LEU A 16 23.36 10.41 -7.61
C LEU A 16 24.40 11.35 -8.20
N PHE A 17 25.58 11.47 -7.57
CA PHE A 17 26.67 12.32 -8.05
C PHE A 17 27.11 11.94 -9.47
N PHE A 18 27.35 10.64 -9.72
CA PHE A 18 27.73 10.16 -11.07
C PHE A 18 26.62 10.37 -12.10
N ALA A 19 25.36 10.20 -11.72
CA ALA A 19 24.24 10.46 -12.61
C ALA A 19 24.13 11.95 -12.95
N LEU A 20 24.28 12.85 -11.99
CA LEU A 20 24.26 14.30 -12.21
C LEU A 20 25.46 14.76 -13.03
N LEU A 21 26.66 14.27 -12.73
CA LEU A 21 27.87 14.58 -13.51
C LEU A 21 27.72 14.12 -14.96
N GLY A 22 27.25 12.89 -15.17
CA GLY A 22 26.98 12.37 -16.52
C GLY A 22 25.94 13.22 -17.26
N SER A 23 24.91 13.73 -16.55
CA SER A 23 23.91 14.62 -17.14
C SER A 23 24.47 15.98 -17.53
N VAL A 24 25.43 16.51 -16.76
CA VAL A 24 26.17 17.72 -17.16
C VAL A 24 26.97 17.49 -18.43
N ILE A 25 27.69 16.36 -18.50
CA ILE A 25 28.51 16.02 -19.68
C ILE A 25 27.63 15.82 -20.92
N THR A 26 26.52 15.08 -20.81
CA THR A 26 25.61 14.87 -21.96
C THR A 26 24.97 16.18 -22.41
N SER A 27 24.57 17.07 -21.48
CA SER A 27 24.06 18.39 -21.83
C SER A 27 25.10 19.27 -22.50
N ALA A 28 26.34 19.21 -22.06
CA ALA A 28 27.45 19.95 -22.71
C ALA A 28 27.71 19.41 -24.12
N LEU A 29 27.74 18.09 -24.32
CA LEU A 29 27.87 17.47 -25.63
C LEU A 29 26.72 17.88 -26.56
N ASP A 30 25.46 17.84 -26.08
CA ASP A 30 24.30 18.28 -26.86
C ASP A 30 24.43 19.74 -27.32
N LEU A 31 25.01 20.61 -26.50
CA LEU A 31 25.29 22.00 -26.85
C LEU A 31 26.48 22.14 -27.82
N CYS A 32 27.45 21.24 -27.79
CA CYS A 32 28.61 21.29 -28.69
C CYS A 32 28.27 20.85 -30.12
N PHE A 33 27.28 19.96 -30.34
CA PHE A 33 26.97 19.45 -31.67
C PHE A 33 26.63 20.52 -32.70
N PRO A 34 25.75 21.51 -32.46
CA PRO A 34 25.48 22.57 -33.43
C PRO A 34 26.71 23.46 -33.70
N LEU A 35 27.57 23.72 -32.68
CA LEU A 35 28.82 24.44 -32.89
C LEU A 35 29.78 23.67 -33.81
N PHE A 36 29.86 22.37 -33.63
CA PHE A 36 30.67 21.53 -34.48
C PHE A 36 30.14 21.49 -35.93
N MET A 37 28.83 21.46 -36.13
CA MET A 37 28.20 21.57 -37.44
C MET A 37 28.46 22.94 -38.07
N ARG A 38 28.42 24.01 -37.26
CA ARG A 38 28.81 25.37 -37.70
C ARG A 38 30.25 25.40 -38.21
N TYR A 39 31.19 24.80 -37.49
CA TYR A 39 32.61 24.69 -37.88
C TYR A 39 32.76 23.91 -39.19
N ILE A 40 32.11 22.77 -39.36
CA ILE A 40 32.14 22.00 -40.59
C ILE A 40 31.64 22.81 -41.78
N LEU A 41 30.50 23.50 -41.63
CA LEU A 41 29.90 24.28 -42.74
C LEU A 41 30.58 25.58 -43.03
N GLY A 42 31.17 26.24 -42.01
CA GLY A 42 31.80 27.54 -42.16
C GLY A 42 33.26 27.53 -42.56
N ASP A 43 34.01 26.51 -42.07
CA ASP A 43 35.48 26.48 -42.21
C ASP A 43 35.91 25.26 -43.08
N VAL A 44 35.48 24.03 -42.74
CA VAL A 44 35.98 22.84 -43.38
C VAL A 44 35.45 22.65 -44.82
N LEU A 45 34.16 22.88 -45.05
CA LEU A 45 33.52 22.67 -46.34
C LEU A 45 33.98 23.66 -47.41
N PRO A 46 34.14 24.96 -47.11
CA PRO A 46 34.65 25.94 -48.10
C PRO A 46 36.08 25.70 -48.54
N GLU A 47 36.94 25.09 -47.70
CA GLU A 47 38.31 24.72 -48.07
C GLU A 47 38.38 23.53 -49.04
N GLY A 48 37.28 22.78 -49.24
CA GLY A 48 37.24 21.63 -50.13
C GLY A 48 38.12 20.45 -49.72
N ASN A 49 38.61 20.44 -48.47
CA ASN A 49 39.55 19.43 -47.96
C ASN A 49 38.79 18.20 -47.44
N LEU A 50 38.66 17.18 -48.29
CA LEU A 50 37.97 15.92 -47.96
C LEU A 50 38.61 15.15 -46.79
N PHE A 51 39.93 15.31 -46.58
CA PHE A 51 40.61 14.64 -45.47
C PHE A 51 40.19 15.27 -44.14
N LEU A 52 40.12 16.59 -44.06
CA LEU A 52 39.69 17.33 -42.89
C LEU A 52 38.21 17.08 -42.58
N LEU A 53 37.37 16.95 -43.63
CA LEU A 53 35.98 16.57 -43.49
C LEU A 53 35.84 15.14 -42.94
N GLY A 54 36.66 14.17 -43.41
CA GLY A 54 36.72 12.83 -42.89
C GLY A 54 37.08 12.76 -41.39
N GLN A 55 38.11 13.52 -41.00
CA GLN A 55 38.51 13.65 -39.56
C GLN A 55 37.39 14.23 -38.72
N ALA A 56 36.76 15.32 -39.15
CA ALA A 56 35.65 15.94 -38.45
C ALA A 56 34.44 14.99 -38.26
N THR A 57 34.15 14.21 -39.32
CA THR A 57 33.08 13.20 -39.26
C THR A 57 33.36 12.09 -38.24
N ILE A 58 34.61 11.58 -38.19
CA ILE A 58 35.03 10.57 -37.21
C ILE A 58 34.94 11.09 -35.79
N ILE A 59 35.38 12.36 -35.53
CA ILE A 59 35.29 12.99 -34.22
C ILE A 59 33.82 13.13 -33.82
N LEU A 60 32.97 13.61 -34.70
CA LEU A 60 31.53 13.74 -34.44
C LEU A 60 30.86 12.42 -34.10
N LEU A 61 31.20 11.36 -34.87
CA LEU A 61 30.71 10.01 -34.61
C LEU A 61 31.15 9.51 -33.23
N PHE A 62 32.42 9.73 -32.88
CA PHE A 62 32.93 9.39 -31.54
C PHE A 62 32.19 10.14 -30.42
N LEU A 63 31.94 11.46 -30.58
CA LEU A 63 31.16 12.25 -29.61
C LEU A 63 29.71 11.75 -29.48
N TYR A 64 29.06 11.36 -30.58
CA TYR A 64 27.73 10.76 -30.54
C TYR A 64 27.71 9.42 -29.79
N LEU A 65 28.68 8.55 -30.06
CA LEU A 65 28.81 7.26 -29.35
C LEU A 65 29.09 7.49 -27.85
N LEU A 66 29.94 8.43 -27.52
CA LEU A 66 30.22 8.81 -26.14
C LEU A 66 28.97 9.34 -25.42
N ASN A 67 28.21 10.23 -26.07
CA ASN A 67 26.94 10.74 -25.56
C ASN A 67 25.92 9.61 -25.34
N PHE A 68 25.82 8.69 -26.29
CA PHE A 68 24.94 7.51 -26.16
C PHE A 68 25.32 6.65 -24.95
N ILE A 69 26.59 6.32 -24.78
CA ILE A 69 27.08 5.49 -23.65
C ILE A 69 26.79 6.17 -22.33
N ILE A 70 27.14 7.47 -22.20
CA ILE A 70 26.95 8.23 -20.96
C ILE A 70 25.44 8.35 -20.67
N SER A 71 24.62 8.72 -21.65
CA SER A 71 23.16 8.84 -21.49
C SER A 71 22.52 7.52 -21.05
N TYR A 72 22.97 6.39 -21.62
CA TYR A 72 22.52 5.06 -21.22
C TYR A 72 22.86 4.77 -19.75
N GLN A 73 24.10 5.04 -19.33
CA GLN A 73 24.55 4.81 -17.95
C GLN A 73 23.82 5.70 -16.95
N VAL A 74 23.64 6.99 -17.27
CA VAL A 74 22.88 7.94 -16.47
C VAL A 74 21.43 7.47 -16.28
N SER A 75 20.77 7.10 -17.38
CA SER A 75 19.38 6.64 -17.34
C SER A 75 19.25 5.34 -16.55
N ARG A 76 20.12 4.35 -16.79
CA ARG A 76 20.09 3.06 -16.10
C ARG A 76 20.34 3.20 -14.60
N HIS A 77 21.43 3.85 -14.21
CA HIS A 77 21.81 3.99 -12.79
C HIS A 77 20.85 4.88 -12.03
N GLY A 78 20.34 5.96 -12.65
CA GLY A 78 19.35 6.83 -12.04
C GLY A 78 18.02 6.12 -11.78
N ARG A 79 17.49 5.33 -12.75
CA ARG A 79 16.27 4.53 -12.57
C ARG A 79 16.44 3.44 -11.52
N LEU A 80 17.60 2.75 -11.51
CA LEU A 80 17.91 1.74 -10.49
C LEU A 80 18.02 2.35 -9.09
N MET A 81 18.60 3.53 -8.96
CA MET A 81 18.65 4.27 -7.70
C MET A 81 17.22 4.60 -7.22
N GLY A 82 16.38 5.12 -8.11
CA GLY A 82 14.98 5.39 -7.79
C GLY A 82 14.23 4.15 -7.30
N ALA A 83 14.43 3.01 -7.97
CA ALA A 83 13.81 1.73 -7.59
C ALA A 83 14.29 1.21 -6.22
N LYS A 84 15.57 1.40 -5.88
CA LYS A 84 16.12 1.05 -4.57
C LYS A 84 15.55 1.94 -3.46
N ILE A 85 15.46 3.25 -3.69
CA ILE A 85 14.83 4.19 -2.74
C ILE A 85 13.35 3.84 -2.55
N GLU A 86 12.63 3.48 -3.62
CA GLU A 86 11.26 2.99 -3.55
C GLU A 86 11.16 1.75 -2.64
N GLN A 87 12.08 0.80 -2.80
CA GLN A 87 12.10 -0.41 -1.98
C GLN A 87 12.38 -0.11 -0.50
N ASP A 88 13.34 0.75 -0.20
CA ASP A 88 13.67 1.16 1.17
C ASP A 88 12.47 1.86 1.84
N MET A 89 11.83 2.81 1.13
CA MET A 89 10.64 3.51 1.62
C MET A 89 9.46 2.55 1.84
N ARG A 90 9.27 1.58 0.94
CA ARG A 90 8.22 0.57 1.07
C ARG A 90 8.43 -0.34 2.27
N SER A 91 9.67 -0.76 2.50
CA SER A 91 10.04 -1.59 3.64
C SER A 91 9.81 -0.86 4.96
N ASP A 92 10.30 0.38 5.08
CA ASP A 92 10.11 1.20 6.27
C ASP A 92 8.63 1.46 6.56
N LEU A 93 7.85 1.79 5.52
CA LEU A 93 6.42 2.05 5.65
C LEU A 93 5.67 0.78 6.07
N PHE A 94 5.97 -0.36 5.47
CA PHE A 94 5.32 -1.63 5.80
C PHE A 94 5.64 -2.06 7.24
N GLN A 95 6.89 -1.92 7.66
CA GLN A 95 7.29 -2.20 9.04
C GLN A 95 6.55 -1.28 10.02
N HIS A 96 6.44 0.02 9.69
CA HIS A 96 5.72 0.97 10.52
C HIS A 96 4.22 0.66 10.60
N VAL A 97 3.58 0.33 9.47
CA VAL A 97 2.16 -0.08 9.43
C VAL A 97 1.92 -1.32 10.30
N GLN A 98 2.82 -2.31 10.27
CA GLN A 98 2.70 -3.50 11.13
C GLN A 98 2.83 -3.20 12.62
N SER A 99 3.44 -2.09 13.00
CA SER A 99 3.55 -1.66 14.40
C SER A 99 2.37 -0.83 14.90
N MET A 100 1.38 -0.53 14.04
CA MET A 100 0.21 0.26 14.40
C MET A 100 -0.78 -0.54 15.25
N SER A 101 -1.58 0.18 16.04
CA SER A 101 -2.62 -0.40 16.89
C SER A 101 -3.78 -1.00 16.10
N PHE A 102 -4.50 -1.94 16.70
CA PHE A 102 -5.75 -2.46 16.14
C PHE A 102 -6.79 -1.34 15.92
N ARG A 103 -6.87 -0.37 16.85
CA ARG A 103 -7.74 0.80 16.73
C ARG A 103 -7.51 1.59 15.44
N TYR A 104 -6.26 1.66 14.97
CA TYR A 104 -5.94 2.29 13.69
C TYR A 104 -6.54 1.50 12.52
N PHE A 105 -6.41 0.15 12.54
CA PHE A 105 -6.94 -0.72 11.49
C PHE A 105 -8.47 -0.76 11.46
N ASP A 106 -9.13 -0.64 12.61
CA ASP A 106 -10.60 -0.58 12.70
C ASP A 106 -11.18 0.68 12.01
N ASN A 107 -10.41 1.77 12.00
CA ASN A 107 -10.86 3.06 11.49
C ASN A 107 -10.39 3.35 10.05
N ILE A 108 -9.54 2.51 9.46
CA ILE A 108 -8.99 2.74 8.12
C ILE A 108 -9.44 1.68 7.12
N ARG A 109 -9.67 2.10 5.89
CA ARG A 109 -9.93 1.16 4.80
C ARG A 109 -8.61 0.57 4.30
N ILE A 110 -8.46 -0.76 4.36
CA ILE A 110 -7.25 -1.48 3.94
C ILE A 110 -6.82 -1.10 2.51
N GLY A 111 -7.78 -0.90 1.59
CA GLY A 111 -7.49 -0.44 0.23
C GLY A 111 -6.75 0.90 0.16
N GLN A 112 -6.96 1.80 1.13
CA GLN A 112 -6.20 3.06 1.21
C GLN A 112 -4.74 2.82 1.61
N LEU A 113 -4.49 1.88 2.55
CA LEU A 113 -3.14 1.50 2.94
C LEU A 113 -2.39 0.86 1.79
N ILE A 114 -3.02 -0.05 1.07
CA ILE A 114 -2.45 -0.69 -0.11
C ILE A 114 -2.06 0.38 -1.15
N SER A 115 -2.95 1.33 -1.44
CA SER A 115 -2.67 2.44 -2.36
C SER A 115 -1.48 3.28 -1.90
N ARG A 116 -1.34 3.56 -0.60
CA ARG A 116 -0.20 4.31 -0.05
C ARG A 116 1.12 3.55 -0.17
N ILE A 117 1.11 2.24 0.09
CA ILE A 117 2.32 1.38 0.03
C ILE A 117 2.76 1.12 -1.41
N VAL A 118 1.81 0.99 -2.35
CA VAL A 118 2.11 0.60 -3.73
C VAL A 118 2.19 1.82 -4.65
N SER A 119 1.11 2.61 -4.72
CA SER A 119 0.96 3.67 -5.72
C SER A 119 1.68 4.96 -5.33
N ASP A 120 1.51 5.44 -4.08
CA ASP A 120 2.11 6.70 -3.64
C ASP A 120 3.63 6.63 -3.66
N ILE A 121 4.23 5.52 -3.23
CA ILE A 121 5.69 5.34 -3.23
C ILE A 121 6.22 5.27 -4.67
N ALA A 122 5.49 4.67 -5.61
CA ALA A 122 5.87 4.65 -7.02
C ALA A 122 5.87 6.07 -7.63
N GLU A 123 4.92 6.94 -7.25
CA GLU A 123 4.92 8.34 -7.66
C GLU A 123 6.09 9.13 -7.04
N ILE A 124 6.46 8.84 -5.79
CA ILE A 124 7.64 9.42 -5.14
C ILE A 124 8.92 8.99 -5.88
N ARG A 125 9.05 7.73 -6.32
CA ARG A 125 10.19 7.24 -7.11
C ARG A 125 10.40 8.07 -8.37
N GLU A 126 9.32 8.38 -9.10
CA GLU A 126 9.43 9.20 -10.31
C GLU A 126 9.95 10.59 -9.98
N LEU A 127 9.47 11.23 -8.91
CA LEU A 127 9.98 12.51 -8.45
C LEU A 127 11.47 12.44 -8.08
N VAL A 128 11.87 11.41 -7.36
CA VAL A 128 13.24 11.17 -6.90
C VAL A 128 14.21 11.03 -8.07
N PHE A 129 13.82 10.32 -9.12
CA PHE A 129 14.65 10.12 -10.31
C PHE A 129 14.63 11.32 -11.25
N LEU A 130 13.42 11.80 -11.62
CA LEU A 130 13.27 12.84 -12.65
C LEU A 130 13.61 14.24 -12.13
N GLY A 131 13.29 14.55 -10.86
CA GLY A 131 13.40 15.89 -10.30
C GLY A 131 14.79 16.50 -10.45
N PRO A 132 15.83 15.97 -9.79
CA PRO A 132 17.17 16.55 -9.84
C PRO A 132 17.77 16.55 -11.24
N ASN A 133 17.59 15.45 -11.99
CA ASN A 133 18.18 15.29 -13.31
C ASN A 133 17.55 16.25 -14.34
N TYR A 134 16.22 16.31 -14.42
CA TYR A 134 15.55 17.18 -15.39
C TYR A 134 15.75 18.65 -15.10
N LEU A 135 15.72 19.07 -13.82
CA LEU A 135 16.02 20.45 -13.47
C LEU A 135 17.43 20.86 -13.93
N LEU A 136 18.42 20.01 -13.64
CA LEU A 136 19.81 20.28 -14.00
C LEU A 136 20.00 20.32 -15.53
N VAL A 137 19.53 19.31 -16.25
CA VAL A 137 19.63 19.24 -17.72
C VAL A 137 18.90 20.41 -18.37
N CYS A 138 17.66 20.71 -17.97
CA CYS A 138 16.90 21.81 -18.53
C CYS A 138 17.58 23.16 -18.28
N THR A 139 18.10 23.39 -17.09
CA THR A 139 18.80 24.64 -16.75
C THR A 139 20.06 24.82 -17.59
N ILE A 140 20.92 23.78 -17.68
CA ILE A 140 22.15 23.87 -18.48
C ILE A 140 21.83 24.06 -19.97
N THR A 141 20.89 23.28 -20.49
CA THR A 141 20.53 23.35 -21.93
C THR A 141 19.92 24.70 -22.27
N MET A 142 19.00 25.25 -21.45
CA MET A 142 18.37 26.54 -21.71
C MET A 142 19.37 27.70 -21.60
N LEU A 143 20.14 27.77 -20.51
CA LEU A 143 21.12 28.82 -20.32
C LEU A 143 22.27 28.73 -21.32
N GLY A 144 22.75 27.51 -21.59
CA GLY A 144 23.79 27.25 -22.57
C GLY A 144 23.39 27.64 -23.99
N THR A 145 22.19 27.21 -24.42
CA THR A 145 21.63 27.58 -25.74
C THR A 145 21.48 29.11 -25.85
N LEU A 146 20.89 29.74 -24.83
CA LEU A 146 20.74 31.21 -24.80
C LEU A 146 22.08 31.93 -24.94
N GLY A 147 23.08 31.53 -24.13
CA GLY A 147 24.41 32.11 -24.19
C GLY A 147 25.07 31.96 -25.55
N ILE A 148 24.98 30.80 -26.17
CA ILE A 148 25.56 30.56 -27.49
C ILE A 148 24.83 31.34 -28.58
N LEU A 149 23.50 31.40 -28.57
CA LEU A 149 22.73 32.21 -29.53
C LEU A 149 23.07 33.70 -29.45
N ILE A 150 23.22 34.26 -28.25
CA ILE A 150 23.64 35.64 -28.03
C ILE A 150 25.05 35.88 -28.57
N TYR A 151 25.96 34.92 -28.33
CA TYR A 151 27.34 35.01 -28.84
C TYR A 151 27.39 35.00 -30.38
N LEU A 152 26.57 34.16 -31.04
CA LEU A 152 26.52 34.06 -32.50
C LEU A 152 25.95 35.34 -33.15
N ASN A 153 24.77 35.77 -32.68
CA ASN A 153 24.13 37.01 -33.13
C ASN A 153 23.07 37.46 -32.11
N TRP A 154 23.40 38.50 -31.35
CA TRP A 154 22.57 38.98 -30.24
C TRP A 154 21.20 39.49 -30.69
N ALA A 155 21.10 40.14 -31.90
CA ALA A 155 19.87 40.73 -32.39
C ALA A 155 18.85 39.64 -32.80
N LEU A 156 19.31 38.60 -33.54
CA LEU A 156 18.50 37.43 -33.90
C LEU A 156 18.12 36.61 -32.67
N ALA A 157 19.08 36.44 -31.71
CA ALA A 157 18.85 35.75 -30.46
C ALA A 157 17.75 36.43 -29.62
N LEU A 158 17.74 37.75 -29.54
CA LEU A 158 16.72 38.51 -28.81
C LEU A 158 15.32 38.31 -29.42
N LEU A 159 15.22 38.35 -30.74
CA LEU A 159 13.96 38.10 -31.46
C LEU A 159 13.43 36.68 -31.22
N VAL A 160 14.32 35.67 -31.35
CA VAL A 160 13.97 34.26 -31.11
C VAL A 160 13.55 34.04 -29.65
N ASN A 161 14.27 34.63 -28.68
CA ASN A 161 13.90 34.49 -27.26
C ASN A 161 12.57 35.15 -26.94
N LEU A 162 12.22 36.27 -27.54
CA LEU A 162 10.92 36.90 -27.36
C LEU A 162 9.78 35.95 -27.83
N LEU A 163 9.96 35.29 -28.99
CA LEU A 163 9.04 34.27 -29.47
C LEU A 163 8.97 33.08 -28.47
N LEU A 164 10.09 32.54 -28.01
CA LEU A 164 10.14 31.42 -27.08
C LEU A 164 9.48 31.74 -25.72
N LEU A 165 9.63 32.97 -25.21
CA LEU A 165 8.91 33.44 -24.01
C LEU A 165 7.39 33.47 -24.23
N GLY A 166 6.92 33.93 -25.40
CA GLY A 166 5.51 33.89 -25.79
C GLY A 166 4.98 32.44 -25.77
N LYS A 167 5.76 31.49 -26.30
CA LYS A 167 5.41 30.06 -26.27
C LYS A 167 5.39 29.50 -24.84
N ALA A 168 6.35 29.85 -24.01
CA ALA A 168 6.37 29.42 -22.62
C ALA A 168 5.13 29.91 -21.86
N TYR A 169 4.74 31.18 -22.06
CA TYR A 169 3.51 31.75 -21.47
C TYR A 169 2.24 30.99 -21.91
N GLU A 170 2.08 30.75 -23.21
CA GLU A 170 0.95 29.99 -23.77
C GLU A 170 0.91 28.55 -23.20
N SER A 171 2.08 27.90 -23.09
CA SER A 171 2.20 26.55 -22.53
C SER A 171 1.78 26.48 -21.06
N VAL A 172 2.15 27.48 -20.25
CA VAL A 172 1.74 27.56 -18.83
C VAL A 172 0.22 27.79 -18.71
N ALA A 173 -0.34 28.70 -19.52
CA ALA A 173 -1.77 28.99 -19.51
C ALA A 173 -2.62 27.76 -19.89
N THR A 174 -2.22 27.04 -20.95
CA THR A 174 -2.92 25.82 -21.40
C THR A 174 -2.79 24.68 -20.39
N ASN A 175 -1.65 24.58 -19.70
CA ASN A 175 -1.42 23.56 -18.68
C ASN A 175 -2.39 23.68 -17.49
N HIS A 176 -2.80 24.91 -17.14
CA HIS A 176 -3.81 25.12 -16.09
C HIS A 176 -5.17 24.51 -16.48
N ALA A 177 -5.63 24.75 -17.70
CA ALA A 177 -6.88 24.15 -18.23
C ALA A 177 -6.79 22.62 -18.32
N LEU A 178 -5.63 22.09 -18.73
CA LEU A 178 -5.37 20.65 -18.79
C LEU A 178 -5.43 19.99 -17.39
N LYS A 179 -4.90 20.64 -16.36
CA LYS A 179 -5.01 20.16 -14.96
C LYS A 179 -6.46 20.08 -14.49
N GLN A 180 -7.28 21.07 -14.83
CA GLN A 180 -8.70 21.08 -14.47
C GLN A 180 -9.44 19.94 -15.17
N SER A 181 -9.21 19.75 -16.47
CA SER A 181 -9.76 18.62 -17.23
C SER A 181 -9.30 17.27 -16.67
N GLY A 182 -8.03 17.13 -16.27
CA GLY A 182 -7.52 15.94 -15.62
C GLY A 182 -8.17 15.62 -14.25
N ARG A 183 -8.64 16.63 -13.50
CA ARG A 183 -9.44 16.42 -12.29
C ARG A 183 -10.81 15.84 -12.62
N MET A 184 -11.48 16.39 -13.63
CA MET A 184 -12.79 15.89 -14.08
C MET A 184 -12.70 14.43 -14.56
N ILE A 185 -11.66 14.08 -15.33
CA ILE A 185 -11.44 12.69 -15.75
C ILE A 185 -11.29 11.76 -14.53
N ARG A 186 -10.48 12.14 -13.53
CA ARG A 186 -10.30 11.33 -12.32
C ARG A 186 -11.60 11.14 -11.55
N GLU A 187 -12.43 12.15 -11.46
CA GLU A 187 -13.75 12.06 -10.82
C GLU A 187 -14.64 11.07 -11.56
N GLN A 188 -14.73 11.16 -12.90
CA GLN A 188 -15.54 10.24 -13.70
C GLN A 188 -14.99 8.80 -13.68
N VAL A 189 -13.68 8.62 -13.69
CA VAL A 189 -13.06 7.30 -13.50
C VAL A 189 -13.39 6.75 -12.11
N GLY A 190 -13.37 7.59 -11.07
CA GLY A 190 -13.77 7.20 -9.72
C GLY A 190 -15.21 6.70 -9.65
N ASN A 191 -16.15 7.44 -10.26
CA ASN A 191 -17.56 7.08 -10.31
C ASN A 191 -17.78 5.76 -11.07
N LEU A 192 -17.13 5.59 -12.23
CA LEU A 192 -17.21 4.36 -13.02
C LEU A 192 -16.64 3.16 -12.25
N THR A 193 -15.49 3.34 -11.59
CA THR A 193 -14.86 2.27 -10.80
C THR A 193 -15.73 1.87 -9.60
N ALA A 194 -16.30 2.85 -8.88
CA ALA A 194 -17.18 2.59 -7.75
C ALA A 194 -18.40 1.77 -8.18
N GLN A 195 -19.07 2.18 -9.27
CA GLN A 195 -20.22 1.48 -9.81
C GLN A 195 -19.86 0.05 -10.28
N THR A 196 -18.76 -0.10 -11.04
CA THR A 196 -18.32 -1.42 -11.52
C THR A 196 -18.04 -2.36 -10.33
N ASN A 197 -17.37 -1.85 -9.29
CA ASN A 197 -17.10 -2.62 -8.09
C ASN A 197 -18.39 -3.01 -7.34
N GLU A 198 -19.37 -2.11 -7.25
CA GLU A 198 -20.68 -2.38 -6.66
C GLU A 198 -21.42 -3.50 -7.43
N SER A 199 -21.55 -3.36 -8.76
CA SER A 199 -22.24 -4.34 -9.61
C SER A 199 -21.58 -5.72 -9.60
N LEU A 200 -20.22 -5.77 -9.62
CA LEU A 200 -19.49 -7.04 -9.60
C LEU A 200 -19.56 -7.73 -8.23
N ASN A 201 -19.47 -6.97 -7.13
CA ASN A 201 -19.64 -7.56 -5.79
C ASN A 201 -21.07 -8.07 -5.56
N ALA A 202 -22.05 -7.39 -6.15
CA ALA A 202 -23.47 -7.80 -6.10
C ALA A 202 -23.89 -8.68 -7.28
N ILE A 203 -22.98 -9.32 -8.02
CA ILE A 203 -23.30 -10.04 -9.27
C ILE A 203 -24.36 -11.12 -9.09
N ARG A 204 -24.36 -11.82 -7.96
CA ARG A 204 -25.40 -12.81 -7.64
C ARG A 204 -26.77 -12.16 -7.50
N LEU A 205 -26.83 -10.97 -6.90
CA LEU A 205 -28.07 -10.20 -6.77
C LEU A 205 -28.56 -9.73 -8.15
N VAL A 206 -27.68 -9.14 -8.95
CA VAL A 206 -27.97 -8.69 -10.32
C VAL A 206 -28.58 -9.84 -11.13
N LYS A 207 -27.95 -11.02 -11.09
CA LYS A 207 -28.43 -12.21 -11.80
C LYS A 207 -29.74 -12.77 -11.24
N SER A 208 -29.93 -12.75 -9.92
CA SER A 208 -31.15 -13.24 -9.29
C SER A 208 -32.39 -12.40 -9.62
N PHE A 209 -32.20 -11.13 -9.92
CA PHE A 209 -33.27 -10.22 -10.33
C PHE A 209 -33.35 -10.00 -11.85
N ASN A 210 -32.46 -10.65 -12.64
CA ASN A 210 -32.37 -10.52 -14.10
C ASN A 210 -32.24 -9.06 -14.57
N ASN A 211 -31.41 -8.27 -13.85
CA ASN A 211 -31.25 -6.83 -14.04
C ASN A 211 -29.93 -6.47 -14.77
N GLU A 212 -29.35 -7.39 -15.55
CA GLU A 212 -28.11 -7.17 -16.29
C GLU A 212 -28.21 -5.98 -17.25
N GLU A 213 -29.30 -5.86 -18.01
CA GLU A 213 -29.50 -4.76 -18.94
C GLU A 213 -29.61 -3.40 -18.24
N TRP A 214 -30.18 -3.36 -17.04
CA TRP A 214 -30.27 -2.14 -16.26
C TRP A 214 -28.89 -1.68 -15.76
N GLU A 215 -28.08 -2.60 -15.28
CA GLU A 215 -26.69 -2.33 -14.86
C GLU A 215 -25.81 -1.91 -16.07
N GLU A 216 -26.00 -2.53 -17.25
CA GLU A 216 -25.30 -2.16 -18.48
C GLU A 216 -25.63 -0.72 -18.90
N LYS A 217 -26.92 -0.32 -18.92
CA LYS A 217 -27.34 1.05 -19.20
C LYS A 217 -26.77 2.07 -18.21
N ARG A 218 -26.69 1.68 -16.93
CA ARG A 218 -26.10 2.50 -15.87
C ARG A 218 -24.60 2.68 -16.08
N LEU A 219 -23.90 1.63 -16.48
CA LEU A 219 -22.47 1.65 -16.81
C LEU A 219 -22.21 2.52 -18.04
N ASP A 220 -23.02 2.37 -19.09
CA ASP A 220 -22.91 3.16 -20.33
C ASP A 220 -23.07 4.66 -20.06
N LYS A 221 -24.04 5.06 -19.25
CA LYS A 221 -24.23 6.47 -18.84
C LYS A 221 -22.97 7.07 -18.20
N ASN A 222 -22.32 6.35 -17.28
CA ASN A 222 -21.08 6.81 -16.65
C ASN A 222 -19.90 6.74 -17.64
N GLY A 223 -19.89 5.75 -18.53
CA GLY A 223 -18.94 5.65 -19.64
C GLY A 223 -18.99 6.85 -20.59
N GLN A 224 -20.21 7.30 -20.95
CA GLN A 224 -20.41 8.48 -21.78
C GLN A 224 -19.94 9.77 -21.08
N ALA A 225 -20.19 9.91 -19.77
CA ALA A 225 -19.67 11.04 -19.00
C ALA A 225 -18.14 11.08 -18.99
N LEU A 226 -17.49 9.93 -18.82
CA LEU A 226 -16.04 9.80 -18.92
C LEU A 226 -15.54 10.12 -20.34
N LEU A 227 -16.21 9.64 -21.37
CA LEU A 227 -15.87 9.93 -22.77
C LEU A 227 -15.92 11.44 -23.05
N GLN A 228 -16.93 12.13 -22.57
CA GLN A 228 -17.05 13.57 -22.73
C GLN A 228 -15.92 14.33 -22.01
N ALA A 229 -15.58 13.93 -20.78
CA ALA A 229 -14.45 14.51 -20.05
C ALA A 229 -13.11 14.27 -20.80
N ARG A 230 -12.92 13.08 -21.38
CA ARG A 230 -11.74 12.76 -22.21
C ARG A 230 -11.69 13.57 -23.51
N LYS A 231 -12.82 13.76 -24.20
CA LYS A 231 -12.87 14.60 -25.41
C LYS A 231 -12.33 16.00 -25.13
N THR A 232 -12.82 16.65 -24.07
CA THR A 232 -12.33 17.98 -23.66
C THR A 232 -10.82 17.99 -23.41
N SER A 233 -10.29 16.95 -22.74
CA SER A 233 -8.85 16.83 -22.50
C SER A 233 -8.05 16.61 -23.76
N PHE A 234 -8.53 15.76 -24.67
CA PHE A 234 -7.87 15.50 -25.96
C PHE A 234 -7.85 16.71 -26.87
N ASP A 235 -8.92 17.51 -26.89
CA ASP A 235 -8.96 18.76 -27.63
C ASP A 235 -7.90 19.76 -27.11
N LEU A 236 -7.76 19.88 -25.79
CA LEU A 236 -6.74 20.72 -25.18
C LEU A 236 -5.31 20.21 -25.49
N LEU A 237 -5.08 18.91 -25.39
CA LEU A 237 -3.79 18.28 -25.72
C LEU A 237 -3.44 18.45 -27.20
N SER A 238 -4.43 18.24 -28.09
CA SER A 238 -4.26 18.39 -29.54
C SER A 238 -3.91 19.84 -29.90
N ARG A 239 -4.59 20.81 -29.31
CA ARG A 239 -4.29 22.24 -29.49
C ARG A 239 -2.87 22.56 -29.00
N LEU A 240 -2.48 22.07 -27.80
CA LEU A 240 -1.15 22.30 -27.24
C LEU A 240 -0.05 21.74 -28.14
N ASN A 241 -0.22 20.52 -28.64
CA ASN A 241 0.76 19.87 -29.51
C ASN A 241 0.80 20.56 -30.91
N SER A 242 -0.35 20.83 -31.51
CA SER A 242 -0.41 21.49 -32.83
C SER A 242 0.14 22.92 -32.77
N ASN A 243 -0.17 23.68 -31.71
CA ASN A 243 0.41 24.99 -31.49
C ASN A 243 1.92 24.92 -31.27
N ALA A 244 2.44 23.90 -30.60
CA ALA A 244 3.88 23.72 -30.43
C ALA A 244 4.61 23.51 -31.75
N VAL A 245 4.03 22.68 -32.64
CA VAL A 245 4.57 22.45 -33.99
C VAL A 245 4.50 23.72 -34.83
N LEU A 246 3.33 24.40 -34.89
CA LEU A 246 3.15 25.64 -35.63
C LEU A 246 4.14 26.71 -35.16
N PHE A 247 4.29 26.87 -33.84
CA PHE A 247 5.18 27.85 -33.24
C PHE A 247 6.66 27.53 -33.58
N SER A 248 7.06 26.26 -33.56
CA SER A 248 8.39 25.82 -34.02
C SER A 248 8.63 26.20 -35.47
N ASN A 249 7.65 25.93 -36.34
CA ASN A 249 7.75 26.23 -37.77
C ASN A 249 7.79 27.72 -38.04
N VAL A 250 6.98 28.51 -37.34
CA VAL A 250 7.00 30.01 -37.44
C VAL A 250 8.35 30.55 -36.93
N THR A 251 8.87 30.02 -35.85
CA THR A 251 10.18 30.43 -35.33
C THR A 251 11.28 30.12 -36.35
N ASN A 252 11.28 28.92 -36.93
CA ASN A 252 12.22 28.55 -37.99
C ASN A 252 12.08 29.45 -39.23
N LEU A 253 10.84 29.79 -39.65
CA LEU A 253 10.59 30.71 -40.75
C LEU A 253 11.16 32.11 -40.46
N VAL A 254 10.96 32.63 -39.25
CA VAL A 254 11.51 33.93 -38.82
C VAL A 254 13.05 33.89 -38.85
N ILE A 255 13.67 32.82 -38.37
CA ILE A 255 15.13 32.65 -38.42
C ILE A 255 15.62 32.65 -39.86
N ILE A 256 14.94 31.92 -40.79
CA ILE A 256 15.34 31.84 -42.18
C ILE A 256 15.22 33.22 -42.86
N VAL A 257 14.10 33.93 -42.66
CA VAL A 257 13.84 35.22 -43.31
C VAL A 257 14.78 36.29 -42.76
N VAL A 258 14.82 36.46 -41.45
CA VAL A 258 15.65 37.50 -40.83
C VAL A 258 17.14 37.19 -40.94
N GLY A 259 17.50 35.92 -40.69
CA GLY A 259 18.90 35.47 -40.84
C GLY A 259 19.37 35.51 -42.28
N GLY A 260 18.50 35.12 -43.23
CA GLY A 260 18.77 35.23 -44.68
C GLY A 260 18.97 36.70 -45.12
N ALA A 261 18.16 37.61 -44.64
CA ALA A 261 18.39 39.05 -44.87
C ALA A 261 19.73 39.53 -44.26
N MET A 262 20.08 39.08 -43.06
CA MET A 262 21.38 39.39 -42.42
C MET A 262 22.55 38.85 -43.23
N ILE A 263 22.41 37.68 -43.83
CA ILE A 263 23.41 37.09 -44.73
C ILE A 263 23.56 37.94 -45.98
N ALA A 264 22.46 38.35 -46.61
CA ALA A 264 22.46 39.20 -47.80
C ALA A 264 23.15 40.56 -47.52
N TYR A 265 23.04 41.08 -46.30
CA TYR A 265 23.75 42.31 -45.86
C TYR A 265 25.16 42.04 -45.31
N GLY A 266 25.70 40.84 -45.39
CA GLY A 266 27.05 40.49 -44.92
C GLY A 266 27.22 40.50 -43.40
N LYS A 267 26.15 40.47 -42.61
CA LYS A 267 26.14 40.54 -41.15
C LYS A 267 26.14 39.16 -40.46
N MET A 268 25.98 38.07 -41.21
CA MET A 268 25.88 36.71 -40.71
C MET A 268 26.35 35.70 -41.78
N GLN A 269 26.88 34.57 -41.34
CA GLN A 269 27.30 33.48 -42.22
C GLN A 269 26.18 32.43 -42.34
N ILE A 270 26.16 31.63 -43.43
CA ILE A 270 25.20 30.51 -43.61
C ILE A 270 25.36 29.48 -42.50
N SER A 271 26.60 29.21 -42.07
CA SER A 271 26.91 28.30 -40.94
C SER A 271 26.27 28.73 -39.62
N ASP A 272 26.22 30.08 -39.36
CA ASP A 272 25.52 30.64 -38.19
C ASP A 272 24.01 30.40 -38.27
N LEU A 273 23.40 30.59 -39.44
CA LEU A 273 21.97 30.36 -39.66
C LEU A 273 21.59 28.90 -39.36
N VAL A 274 22.40 27.95 -39.86
CA VAL A 274 22.16 26.51 -39.60
C VAL A 274 22.32 26.21 -38.11
N ALA A 275 23.33 26.79 -37.44
CA ALA A 275 23.49 26.63 -35.99
C ALA A 275 22.26 27.15 -35.22
N PHE A 276 21.70 28.33 -35.60
CA PHE A 276 20.47 28.86 -35.00
C PHE A 276 19.29 27.90 -35.12
N LEU A 277 19.05 27.34 -36.30
CA LEU A 277 17.97 26.36 -36.53
C LEU A 277 18.12 25.11 -35.63
N LEU A 278 19.34 24.60 -35.50
CA LEU A 278 19.64 23.46 -34.64
C LEU A 278 19.43 23.79 -33.16
N TYR A 279 19.89 24.95 -32.70
CA TYR A 279 19.74 25.37 -31.30
C TYR A 279 18.29 25.62 -30.90
N VAL A 280 17.45 26.15 -31.77
CA VAL A 280 16.01 26.33 -31.50
C VAL A 280 15.35 24.95 -31.29
N SER A 281 15.72 23.96 -32.09
CA SER A 281 15.22 22.59 -31.91
C SER A 281 15.66 21.97 -30.56
N ILE A 282 16.87 22.28 -30.11
CA ILE A 282 17.37 21.84 -28.78
C ILE A 282 16.63 22.57 -27.65
N PHE A 283 16.32 23.86 -27.80
CA PHE A 283 15.67 24.69 -26.77
C PHE A 283 14.22 24.30 -26.48
N ILE A 284 13.50 23.75 -27.45
CA ILE A 284 12.09 23.34 -27.27
C ILE A 284 11.95 22.13 -26.34
N ARG A 285 12.92 21.19 -26.38
CA ARG A 285 12.87 19.96 -25.56
C ARG A 285 12.79 20.20 -24.05
N PRO A 286 13.60 21.10 -23.43
CA PRO A 286 13.48 21.45 -22.02
C PRO A 286 12.11 21.95 -21.61
N ILE A 287 11.43 22.74 -22.44
CA ILE A 287 10.09 23.28 -22.14
C ILE A 287 9.09 22.15 -21.95
N LEU A 288 9.09 21.16 -22.85
CA LEU A 288 8.21 20.00 -22.74
C LEU A 288 8.56 19.14 -21.52
N ARG A 289 9.84 18.96 -21.22
CA ARG A 289 10.29 18.22 -20.03
C ARG A 289 9.90 18.90 -18.72
N LEU A 290 10.00 20.22 -18.62
CA LEU A 290 9.59 20.98 -17.44
C LEU A 290 8.08 20.88 -17.19
N THR A 291 7.27 20.83 -18.24
CA THR A 291 5.83 20.63 -18.12
C THR A 291 5.50 19.26 -17.54
N ALA A 292 6.13 18.19 -18.05
CA ALA A 292 6.01 16.84 -17.50
C ALA A 292 6.52 16.73 -16.06
N LEU A 293 7.65 17.39 -15.77
CA LEU A 293 8.21 17.43 -14.41
C LEU A 293 7.26 18.09 -13.42
N ALA A 294 6.57 19.17 -13.80
CA ALA A 294 5.61 19.85 -12.92
C ALA A 294 4.44 18.93 -12.52
N GLU A 295 3.98 18.07 -13.41
CA GLU A 295 2.98 17.06 -13.10
C GLU A 295 3.52 15.98 -12.16
N SER A 296 4.67 15.37 -12.48
CA SER A 296 5.31 14.36 -11.65
C SER A 296 5.68 14.91 -10.26
N TYR A 297 6.09 16.19 -10.18
CA TYR A 297 6.37 16.87 -8.90
C TYR A 297 5.11 16.97 -8.03
N GLN A 298 3.98 17.36 -8.60
CA GLN A 298 2.73 17.47 -7.83
C GLN A 298 2.24 16.12 -7.32
N LYS A 299 2.26 15.07 -8.16
CA LYS A 299 1.87 13.71 -7.78
C LYS A 299 2.83 13.15 -6.72
N GLY A 300 4.11 13.20 -6.97
CA GLY A 300 5.13 12.69 -6.06
C GLY A 300 5.15 13.42 -4.71
N MET A 301 4.93 14.75 -4.70
CA MET A 301 4.84 15.53 -3.46
C MET A 301 3.56 15.21 -2.67
N ALA A 302 2.42 15.01 -3.34
CA ALA A 302 1.20 14.58 -2.67
C ALA A 302 1.35 13.17 -2.07
N GLY A 303 1.95 12.23 -2.81
CA GLY A 303 2.31 10.90 -2.30
C GLY A 303 3.25 10.98 -1.09
N TYR A 304 4.28 11.84 -1.18
CA TYR A 304 5.22 12.06 -0.08
C TYR A 304 4.56 12.65 1.18
N GLN A 305 3.62 13.57 1.03
CA GLN A 305 2.86 14.10 2.19
C GLN A 305 2.05 13.00 2.87
N ARG A 306 1.36 12.14 2.09
CA ARG A 306 0.61 10.99 2.65
C ARG A 306 1.54 9.96 3.30
N PHE A 307 2.71 9.72 2.70
CA PHE A 307 3.76 8.88 3.30
C PHE A 307 4.20 9.45 4.66
N CYS A 308 4.52 10.74 4.74
CA CYS A 308 4.91 11.38 6.00
C CYS A 308 3.79 11.32 7.04
N GLN A 309 2.54 11.64 6.67
CA GLN A 309 1.40 11.53 7.57
C GLN A 309 1.28 10.14 8.19
N LEU A 310 1.47 9.09 7.38
CA LEU A 310 1.40 7.72 7.86
C LEU A 310 2.58 7.37 8.77
N MET A 311 3.80 7.77 8.40
CA MET A 311 5.01 7.58 9.22
C MET A 311 5.02 8.39 10.51
N ASP A 312 4.26 9.49 10.59
CA ASP A 312 4.14 10.34 11.78
C ASP A 312 3.00 9.87 12.69
N THR A 313 2.16 8.93 12.24
CA THR A 313 1.12 8.33 13.09
C THR A 313 1.79 7.50 14.18
N PRO A 314 1.55 7.79 15.48
CA PRO A 314 2.21 7.07 16.56
C PRO A 314 1.79 5.60 16.59
N SER A 315 2.73 4.72 16.88
CA SER A 315 2.44 3.33 17.25
C SER A 315 1.91 3.31 18.68
N GLU A 316 0.69 2.83 18.90
CA GLU A 316 0.08 2.78 20.24
C GLU A 316 0.53 1.56 21.06
N ASN A 317 0.90 0.48 20.39
CA ASN A 317 1.28 -0.78 21.04
C ASN A 317 2.80 -0.92 21.13
N ILE A 318 3.45 -0.01 21.84
CA ILE A 318 4.88 -0.09 22.13
C ILE A 318 5.08 -0.74 23.48
N ASP A 319 6.07 -1.64 23.57
CA ASP A 319 6.51 -2.15 24.86
C ASP A 319 6.97 -0.99 25.74
N LEU A 320 6.51 -0.96 27.00
CA LEU A 320 6.93 0.07 27.93
C LEU A 320 8.46 -0.03 28.18
N PRO A 321 9.13 1.10 28.45
CA PRO A 321 10.53 1.06 28.85
C PRO A 321 10.71 0.16 30.08
N GLY A 322 11.52 -0.89 29.95
CA GLY A 322 11.70 -1.87 31.02
C GLY A 322 10.77 -3.09 30.95
N ALA A 323 9.94 -3.22 29.91
CA ALA A 323 9.14 -4.43 29.70
C ALA A 323 10.03 -5.67 29.58
N VAL A 324 9.65 -6.74 30.30
CA VAL A 324 10.41 -7.98 30.39
C VAL A 324 9.78 -9.10 29.57
N ASP A 325 10.57 -10.09 29.14
CA ASP A 325 10.01 -11.33 28.56
C ASP A 325 9.35 -12.15 29.69
N CYS A 326 8.07 -12.47 29.55
CA CYS A 326 7.33 -13.22 30.58
C CYS A 326 7.64 -14.72 30.60
N GLY A 327 8.49 -15.22 29.71
CA GLY A 327 8.81 -16.66 29.64
C GLY A 327 7.58 -17.51 29.28
N THR A 328 7.54 -18.73 29.81
CA THR A 328 6.40 -19.64 29.71
C THR A 328 5.46 -19.40 30.89
N LEU A 329 4.22 -19.05 30.63
CA LEU A 329 3.20 -18.77 31.63
C LEU A 329 2.51 -20.06 32.09
N LYS A 330 2.01 -20.06 33.34
CA LYS A 330 1.10 -21.09 33.85
C LYS A 330 -0.33 -20.81 33.44
N GLY A 331 -0.69 -19.50 33.36
CA GLY A 331 -1.94 -19.03 32.82
C GLY A 331 -3.00 -18.65 33.84
N SER A 332 -2.65 -18.32 35.10
CA SER A 332 -3.64 -17.68 36.00
C SER A 332 -3.86 -16.25 35.57
N ILE A 333 -5.12 -15.81 35.47
CA ILE A 333 -5.48 -14.51 34.93
C ILE A 333 -6.32 -13.75 35.97
N SER A 334 -6.00 -12.47 36.20
CA SER A 334 -6.80 -11.62 37.08
C SER A 334 -7.10 -10.28 36.42
N PHE A 335 -8.38 -9.93 36.36
CA PHE A 335 -8.89 -8.63 35.99
C PHE A 335 -9.25 -7.89 37.25
N LYS A 336 -8.72 -6.67 37.44
CA LYS A 336 -9.00 -5.83 38.64
C LYS A 336 -9.44 -4.47 38.20
N ASN A 337 -10.69 -4.13 38.50
CA ASN A 337 -11.33 -2.83 38.24
C ASN A 337 -11.16 -2.39 36.76
N VAL A 338 -11.30 -3.32 35.83
CA VAL A 338 -11.05 -3.09 34.41
C VAL A 338 -12.21 -2.32 33.78
N SER A 339 -11.89 -1.18 33.15
CA SER A 339 -12.85 -0.39 32.39
C SER A 339 -12.27 -0.09 30.99
N PHE A 340 -13.11 -0.25 29.96
CA PHE A 340 -12.71 -0.06 28.57
C PHE A 340 -13.89 0.33 27.67
N GLY A 341 -13.61 1.17 26.67
CA GLY A 341 -14.51 1.51 25.56
C GLY A 341 -13.74 1.80 24.29
N TYR A 342 -14.29 1.39 23.14
CA TYR A 342 -13.69 1.66 21.83
C TYR A 342 -13.70 3.15 21.48
N ASP A 343 -14.83 3.83 21.79
CA ASP A 343 -14.98 5.27 21.60
C ASP A 343 -14.85 6.03 22.93
N PRO A 344 -14.28 7.23 22.92
CA PRO A 344 -14.28 8.09 24.10
C PRO A 344 -15.71 8.36 24.60
N GLY A 345 -15.95 8.13 25.88
CA GLY A 345 -17.26 8.38 26.52
C GLY A 345 -18.32 7.29 26.29
N LYS A 346 -18.00 6.20 25.62
CA LYS A 346 -18.88 5.03 25.47
C LYS A 346 -18.22 3.77 26.06
N PRO A 347 -18.27 3.58 27.37
CA PRO A 347 -17.71 2.40 28.00
C PRO A 347 -18.48 1.15 27.60
N VAL A 348 -17.74 0.08 27.26
CA VAL A 348 -18.29 -1.26 26.98
C VAL A 348 -18.16 -2.16 28.21
N ILE A 349 -17.10 -1.98 28.98
CA ILE A 349 -16.81 -2.70 30.21
C ILE A 349 -16.54 -1.66 31.29
N GLN A 350 -17.12 -1.82 32.49
CA GLN A 350 -16.94 -0.93 33.62
C GLN A 350 -16.71 -1.74 34.89
N ASN A 351 -15.66 -1.38 35.64
CA ASN A 351 -15.34 -1.95 36.97
C ASN A 351 -15.42 -3.48 36.99
N PHE A 352 -14.81 -4.11 35.97
CA PHE A 352 -14.87 -5.56 35.80
C PHE A 352 -13.77 -6.23 36.62
N ASP A 353 -14.20 -7.12 37.53
CA ASP A 353 -13.34 -7.92 38.40
C ASP A 353 -13.59 -9.40 38.13
N LEU A 354 -12.53 -10.15 37.85
CA LEU A 354 -12.61 -11.60 37.63
C LEU A 354 -11.24 -12.25 37.82
N ASP A 355 -11.20 -13.30 38.63
CA ASP A 355 -10.04 -14.16 38.76
C ASP A 355 -10.28 -15.51 38.08
N ILE A 356 -9.31 -15.99 37.30
CA ILE A 356 -9.34 -17.26 36.57
C ILE A 356 -8.11 -18.07 36.98
N ALA A 357 -8.34 -19.30 37.42
CA ALA A 357 -7.24 -20.18 37.84
C ALA A 357 -6.48 -20.72 36.62
N ALA A 358 -5.21 -21.07 36.82
CA ALA A 358 -4.43 -21.74 35.77
C ALA A 358 -5.07 -23.08 35.40
N GLY A 359 -5.30 -23.29 34.10
CA GLY A 359 -5.91 -24.50 33.56
C GLY A 359 -7.43 -24.52 33.62
N GLU A 360 -8.09 -23.46 34.15
CA GLU A 360 -9.54 -23.34 34.22
C GLU A 360 -10.15 -23.05 32.83
N VAL A 361 -11.25 -23.69 32.53
CA VAL A 361 -12.07 -23.42 31.32
C VAL A 361 -13.26 -22.56 31.72
N ILE A 362 -13.29 -21.30 31.26
CA ILE A 362 -14.34 -20.34 31.58
C ILE A 362 -15.12 -19.96 30.32
N ALA A 363 -16.46 -19.90 30.43
CA ALA A 363 -17.35 -19.49 29.34
C ALA A 363 -18.04 -18.17 29.66
N PHE A 364 -17.94 -17.19 28.75
CA PHE A 364 -18.67 -15.93 28.82
C PHE A 364 -19.98 -16.02 28.06
N VAL A 365 -21.09 -15.75 28.74
CA VAL A 365 -22.43 -15.78 28.23
C VAL A 365 -23.11 -14.42 28.45
N GLY A 366 -24.02 -14.03 27.57
CA GLY A 366 -24.76 -12.77 27.67
C GLY A 366 -25.25 -12.31 26.31
N THR A 367 -26.04 -11.24 26.29
CA THR A 367 -26.57 -10.64 25.06
C THR A 367 -25.49 -10.13 24.12
N THR A 368 -25.81 -10.01 22.82
CA THR A 368 -24.88 -9.45 21.85
C THR A 368 -24.52 -7.99 22.22
N GLY A 369 -23.24 -7.64 22.13
CA GLY A 369 -22.76 -6.28 22.42
C GLY A 369 -22.43 -6.00 23.91
N VAL A 370 -22.58 -6.98 24.82
CA VAL A 370 -22.31 -6.79 26.26
C VAL A 370 -20.83 -6.78 26.64
N GLY A 371 -19.91 -7.01 25.67
CA GLY A 371 -18.47 -6.94 25.90
C GLY A 371 -17.72 -8.27 26.01
N LYS A 372 -18.36 -9.42 25.70
CA LYS A 372 -17.71 -10.75 25.76
C LYS A 372 -16.41 -10.82 24.97
N SER A 373 -16.46 -10.56 23.66
CA SER A 373 -15.27 -10.54 22.78
C SER A 373 -14.29 -9.42 23.15
N THR A 374 -14.79 -8.32 23.75
CA THR A 374 -13.94 -7.21 24.24
C THR A 374 -13.01 -7.69 25.36
N ILE A 375 -13.52 -8.44 26.36
CA ILE A 375 -12.71 -9.02 27.45
C ILE A 375 -11.58 -9.89 26.85
N CYS A 376 -11.92 -10.74 25.88
CA CYS A 376 -10.96 -11.60 25.21
C CYS A 376 -9.90 -10.82 24.41
N ASN A 377 -10.27 -9.69 23.79
CA ASN A 377 -9.36 -8.85 23.01
C ASN A 377 -8.42 -8.00 23.88
N LEU A 378 -8.79 -7.72 25.13
CA LEU A 378 -7.93 -6.98 26.08
C LEU A 378 -6.75 -7.83 26.56
N LEU A 379 -6.91 -9.14 26.70
CA LEU A 379 -5.88 -10.03 27.25
C LEU A 379 -4.59 -10.07 26.37
N PRO A 380 -4.63 -10.18 25.02
CA PRO A 380 -3.45 -10.11 24.18
C PRO A 380 -2.97 -8.67 23.91
N ARG A 381 -3.50 -7.68 24.65
CA ARG A 381 -3.25 -6.24 24.44
C ARG A 381 -3.45 -5.81 23.00
N PHE A 382 -4.60 -6.16 22.41
CA PHE A 382 -5.00 -5.58 21.13
C PHE A 382 -5.46 -4.12 21.31
N TYR A 383 -5.95 -3.80 22.50
CA TYR A 383 -6.34 -2.46 22.92
C TYR A 383 -5.76 -2.18 24.32
N GLU A 384 -5.40 -0.92 24.56
CA GLU A 384 -4.94 -0.47 25.88
C GLU A 384 -6.11 -0.19 26.81
N LEU A 385 -5.96 -0.54 28.09
CA LEU A 385 -6.97 -0.30 29.12
C LEU A 385 -7.11 1.19 29.41
N GLN A 386 -8.34 1.63 29.68
CA GLN A 386 -8.61 2.97 30.18
C GLN A 386 -8.41 3.05 31.70
N GLN A 387 -8.86 2.01 32.43
CA GLN A 387 -8.67 1.89 33.87
C GLN A 387 -8.49 0.42 34.25
N GLY A 388 -7.93 0.21 35.46
CA GLY A 388 -7.72 -1.12 36.02
C GLY A 388 -6.41 -1.78 35.58
N VAL A 389 -6.28 -3.05 35.92
CA VAL A 389 -5.10 -3.88 35.66
C VAL A 389 -5.53 -5.29 35.26
N ILE A 390 -4.87 -5.84 34.25
CA ILE A 390 -4.93 -7.27 33.91
C ILE A 390 -3.57 -7.88 34.23
N THR A 391 -3.57 -8.94 35.02
CA THR A 391 -2.34 -9.69 35.35
C THR A 391 -2.44 -11.13 34.87
N ILE A 392 -1.30 -11.69 34.44
CA ILE A 392 -1.14 -13.11 34.16
C ILE A 392 0.00 -13.62 35.03
N ASP A 393 -0.27 -14.66 35.83
CA ASP A 393 0.65 -15.20 36.82
C ASP A 393 1.23 -14.12 37.78
N GLY A 394 0.38 -13.12 38.11
CA GLY A 394 0.73 -11.98 38.95
C GLY A 394 1.51 -10.85 38.24
N MET A 395 1.87 -11.01 36.97
CA MET A 395 2.57 -9.99 36.18
C MET A 395 1.55 -9.14 35.40
N ASP A 396 1.62 -7.81 35.56
CA ASP A 396 0.81 -6.88 34.75
C ASP A 396 1.18 -7.00 33.27
N ILE A 397 0.19 -7.23 32.41
CA ILE A 397 0.40 -7.41 30.96
C ILE A 397 1.01 -6.17 30.28
N ARG A 398 1.00 -5.00 30.92
CA ARG A 398 1.65 -3.78 30.42
C ARG A 398 3.17 -3.81 30.62
N ASN A 399 3.65 -4.54 31.63
CA ASN A 399 5.06 -4.62 32.01
C ASN A 399 5.81 -5.76 31.31
N VAL A 400 5.12 -6.51 30.43
CA VAL A 400 5.73 -7.58 29.63
C VAL A 400 5.78 -7.21 28.16
N THR A 401 6.73 -7.77 27.42
CA THR A 401 6.83 -7.50 25.97
C THR A 401 5.65 -8.13 25.23
N LEU A 402 5.08 -7.43 24.26
CA LEU A 402 3.95 -7.91 23.44
C LEU A 402 4.26 -9.24 22.77
N LYS A 403 5.51 -9.40 22.31
CA LYS A 403 5.98 -10.64 21.67
C LYS A 403 5.90 -11.83 22.61
N SER A 404 6.36 -11.68 23.86
CA SER A 404 6.32 -12.75 24.85
C SER A 404 4.90 -13.03 25.33
N LEU A 405 4.09 -12.00 25.56
CA LEU A 405 2.69 -12.13 25.92
C LEU A 405 1.91 -12.93 24.86
N ARG A 406 1.95 -12.46 23.60
CA ARG A 406 1.21 -13.08 22.49
C ARG A 406 1.72 -14.45 22.10
N ARG A 407 2.98 -14.78 22.39
CA ARG A 407 3.50 -16.14 22.25
C ARG A 407 2.76 -17.14 23.14
N ASN A 408 2.39 -16.73 24.34
CA ASN A 408 1.69 -17.55 25.33
C ASN A 408 0.15 -17.60 25.15
N ILE A 409 -0.41 -16.87 24.21
CA ILE A 409 -1.87 -16.80 23.97
C ILE A 409 -2.19 -17.34 22.57
N GLY A 410 -3.07 -18.33 22.47
CA GLY A 410 -3.64 -18.83 21.22
C GLY A 410 -5.06 -18.33 21.05
N ILE A 411 -5.44 -17.95 19.84
CA ILE A 411 -6.76 -17.42 19.54
C ILE A 411 -7.35 -18.18 18.36
N VAL A 412 -8.54 -18.74 18.53
CA VAL A 412 -9.40 -19.26 17.45
C VAL A 412 -10.50 -18.21 17.25
N GLN A 413 -10.45 -17.50 16.13
CA GLN A 413 -11.38 -16.42 15.82
C GLN A 413 -12.64 -16.95 15.12
N GLN A 414 -13.74 -16.21 15.26
CA GLN A 414 -15.00 -16.46 14.55
C GLN A 414 -14.82 -16.37 13.03
N ASP A 415 -14.24 -15.26 12.55
CA ASP A 415 -13.92 -15.06 11.14
C ASP A 415 -12.52 -15.59 10.83
N ILE A 416 -12.48 -16.79 10.25
CA ILE A 416 -11.22 -17.47 9.95
C ILE A 416 -10.57 -16.90 8.72
N PHE A 417 -9.36 -16.40 8.88
CA PHE A 417 -8.54 -15.94 7.77
C PHE A 417 -7.51 -17.00 7.38
N LEU A 418 -7.55 -17.43 6.10
CA LEU A 418 -6.53 -18.27 5.47
C LEU A 418 -5.78 -17.46 4.41
N PHE A 419 -4.46 -17.59 4.42
CA PHE A 419 -3.61 -17.03 3.37
C PHE A 419 -3.76 -17.80 2.07
N SER A 420 -3.48 -17.16 0.95
CA SER A 420 -3.55 -17.79 -0.38
C SER A 420 -2.47 -18.84 -0.65
N ASP A 421 -1.75 -19.23 0.38
CA ASP A 421 -0.67 -20.20 0.38
C ASP A 421 -1.18 -21.65 0.48
N SER A 422 -0.26 -22.62 0.56
CA SER A 422 -0.59 -24.03 0.76
C SER A 422 -1.22 -24.30 2.14
N VAL A 423 -1.87 -25.45 2.30
CA VAL A 423 -2.40 -25.93 3.60
C VAL A 423 -1.27 -26.00 4.62
N ARG A 424 -0.11 -26.55 4.22
CA ARG A 424 1.09 -26.65 5.05
C ARG A 424 1.52 -25.29 5.61
N GLU A 425 1.68 -24.29 4.75
CA GLU A 425 2.10 -22.94 5.17
C GLU A 425 1.05 -22.26 6.04
N ASN A 426 -0.22 -22.50 5.77
CA ASN A 426 -1.30 -22.02 6.62
C ASN A 426 -1.27 -22.62 8.02
N ILE A 427 -0.96 -23.90 8.20
CA ILE A 427 -0.80 -24.53 9.54
C ILE A 427 0.51 -24.06 10.16
N ALA A 428 1.61 -24.04 9.41
CA ALA A 428 2.94 -23.63 9.86
C ALA A 428 2.97 -22.17 10.36
N TYR A 429 1.97 -21.35 10.02
CA TYR A 429 1.85 -19.98 10.55
C TYR A 429 1.80 -19.94 12.09
N GLY A 430 1.37 -21.02 12.75
CA GLY A 430 1.41 -21.17 14.21
C GLY A 430 2.84 -21.29 14.77
N ASN A 431 3.74 -21.92 14.02
CA ASN A 431 5.19 -22.04 14.27
C ASN A 431 5.92 -22.20 12.92
N PRO A 432 6.50 -21.10 12.35
CA PRO A 432 7.15 -21.14 11.04
C PRO A 432 8.39 -22.06 10.93
N HIS A 433 8.91 -22.52 12.06
CA HIS A 433 10.08 -23.40 12.11
C HIS A 433 9.71 -24.87 12.36
N ALA A 434 8.42 -25.21 12.37
CA ALA A 434 7.93 -26.56 12.63
C ALA A 434 8.30 -27.52 11.50
N SER A 435 8.62 -28.75 11.85
CA SER A 435 8.83 -29.86 10.93
C SER A 435 7.51 -30.31 10.30
N MET A 436 7.58 -31.02 9.17
CA MET A 436 6.39 -31.59 8.53
C MET A 436 5.65 -32.57 9.44
N GLU A 437 6.36 -33.33 10.26
CA GLU A 437 5.77 -34.27 11.23
C GLU A 437 4.94 -33.54 12.29
N GLU A 438 5.45 -32.40 12.81
CA GLU A 438 4.72 -31.56 13.76
C GLU A 438 3.47 -30.95 13.13
N ILE A 439 3.54 -30.53 11.86
CA ILE A 439 2.41 -29.99 11.11
C ILE A 439 1.33 -31.07 10.93
N ILE A 440 1.71 -32.29 10.53
CA ILE A 440 0.78 -33.42 10.36
C ILE A 440 0.17 -33.80 11.72
N THR A 441 0.98 -33.81 12.78
CA THR A 441 0.49 -34.10 14.14
C THR A 441 -0.56 -33.07 14.58
N ALA A 442 -0.27 -31.78 14.39
CA ALA A 442 -1.22 -30.71 14.69
C ALA A 442 -2.50 -30.82 13.84
N ALA A 443 -2.40 -31.19 12.58
CA ALA A 443 -3.54 -31.41 11.70
C ALA A 443 -4.40 -32.61 12.14
N ARG A 444 -3.80 -33.70 12.62
CA ARG A 444 -4.50 -34.86 13.18
C ARG A 444 -5.25 -34.50 14.45
N LEU A 445 -4.61 -33.79 15.37
CA LEU A 445 -5.25 -33.32 16.61
C LEU A 445 -6.44 -32.37 16.34
N ALA A 446 -6.42 -31.68 15.21
CA ALA A 446 -7.50 -30.79 14.75
C ALA A 446 -8.50 -31.50 13.83
N GLU A 447 -8.47 -32.83 13.70
CA GLU A 447 -9.32 -33.60 12.78
C GLU A 447 -9.26 -33.09 11.32
N ALA A 448 -8.12 -32.53 10.93
CA ALA A 448 -7.92 -31.94 9.60
C ALA A 448 -7.19 -32.88 8.61
N ASP A 449 -6.35 -33.80 9.09
CA ASP A 449 -5.50 -34.68 8.27
C ASP A 449 -6.30 -35.48 7.23
N ALA A 450 -7.47 -36.01 7.62
CA ALA A 450 -8.30 -36.83 6.76
C ALA A 450 -8.76 -36.08 5.50
N PHE A 451 -9.30 -34.86 5.63
CA PHE A 451 -9.74 -34.10 4.47
C PHE A 451 -8.57 -33.49 3.70
N ILE A 452 -7.44 -33.13 4.38
CA ILE A 452 -6.26 -32.61 3.70
C ILE A 452 -5.70 -33.63 2.72
N ASN A 453 -5.61 -34.91 3.12
CA ASN A 453 -5.15 -36.00 2.25
C ASN A 453 -6.09 -36.29 1.07
N GLN A 454 -7.36 -35.80 1.09
CA GLN A 454 -8.30 -35.90 -0.02
C GLN A 454 -8.15 -34.72 -1.02
N LEU A 455 -7.40 -33.68 -0.68
CA LEU A 455 -7.12 -32.60 -1.61
C LEU A 455 -6.13 -33.06 -2.71
N PRO A 456 -6.17 -32.49 -3.92
CA PRO A 456 -5.38 -32.96 -5.04
C PRO A 456 -3.88 -33.07 -4.75
N ASP A 457 -3.30 -32.10 -4.01
CA ASP A 457 -1.89 -32.05 -3.66
C ASP A 457 -1.67 -32.21 -2.14
N GLY A 458 -2.66 -32.74 -1.39
CA GLY A 458 -2.60 -32.92 0.05
C GLY A 458 -2.23 -31.63 0.80
N TYR A 459 -1.18 -31.67 1.60
CA TYR A 459 -0.67 -30.52 2.37
C TYR A 459 -0.10 -29.38 1.50
N ASP A 460 0.31 -29.65 0.27
CA ASP A 460 0.82 -28.64 -0.66
C ASP A 460 -0.27 -28.00 -1.52
N SER A 461 -1.55 -28.42 -1.34
CA SER A 461 -2.71 -27.85 -2.03
C SER A 461 -2.85 -26.36 -1.77
N GLN A 462 -2.96 -25.55 -2.83
CA GLN A 462 -3.15 -24.11 -2.78
C GLN A 462 -4.61 -23.76 -2.45
N LEU A 463 -4.83 -22.98 -1.40
CA LEU A 463 -6.16 -22.68 -0.87
C LEU A 463 -6.90 -21.57 -1.64
N GLY A 464 -6.17 -20.72 -2.39
CA GLY A 464 -6.72 -19.53 -3.02
C GLY A 464 -7.08 -18.44 -2.02
N GLU A 465 -7.62 -17.33 -2.53
CA GLU A 465 -7.95 -16.17 -1.70
C GLU A 465 -8.94 -16.54 -0.59
N ARG A 466 -8.54 -16.29 0.67
CA ARG A 466 -9.32 -16.62 1.89
C ARG A 466 -9.80 -18.07 1.96
N GLY A 467 -9.08 -19.00 1.30
CA GLY A 467 -9.45 -20.41 1.32
C GLY A 467 -10.80 -20.68 0.64
N VAL A 468 -11.13 -20.00 -0.45
CA VAL A 468 -12.42 -20.08 -1.15
C VAL A 468 -12.82 -21.51 -1.55
N LYS A 469 -11.84 -22.40 -1.70
CA LYS A 469 -12.03 -23.79 -2.09
C LYS A 469 -12.46 -24.71 -0.92
N LEU A 470 -12.41 -24.24 0.33
CA LEU A 470 -12.69 -25.01 1.53
C LEU A 470 -14.08 -24.69 2.11
N SER A 471 -14.74 -25.70 2.72
CA SER A 471 -15.92 -25.48 3.54
C SER A 471 -15.58 -24.70 4.83
N GLY A 472 -16.59 -24.11 5.49
CA GLY A 472 -16.40 -23.41 6.76
C GLY A 472 -15.73 -24.28 7.82
N GLY A 473 -16.18 -25.53 7.97
CA GLY A 473 -15.60 -26.48 8.92
C GLY A 473 -14.17 -26.90 8.59
N GLN A 474 -13.80 -27.02 7.31
CA GLN A 474 -12.43 -27.29 6.89
C GLN A 474 -11.50 -26.13 7.24
N LYS A 475 -11.93 -24.87 6.98
CA LYS A 475 -11.19 -23.67 7.39
C LYS A 475 -10.95 -23.64 8.88
N GLN A 476 -11.97 -23.98 9.66
CA GLN A 476 -11.92 -23.96 11.11
C GLN A 476 -10.93 -24.98 11.66
N ARG A 477 -10.95 -26.22 11.13
CA ARG A 477 -9.98 -27.25 11.52
C ARG A 477 -8.53 -26.85 11.20
N ILE A 478 -8.28 -26.16 10.09
CA ILE A 478 -6.95 -25.58 9.79
C ILE A 478 -6.57 -24.51 10.82
N ALA A 479 -7.51 -23.63 11.20
CA ALA A 479 -7.26 -22.61 12.22
C ALA A 479 -6.98 -23.24 13.60
N ILE A 480 -7.67 -24.30 13.96
CA ILE A 480 -7.42 -25.08 15.19
C ILE A 480 -6.04 -25.74 15.11
N ALA A 481 -5.66 -26.33 13.97
CA ALA A 481 -4.35 -26.93 13.76
C ALA A 481 -3.21 -25.91 13.96
N ARG A 482 -3.39 -24.65 13.52
CA ARG A 482 -2.43 -23.54 13.82
C ARG A 482 -2.20 -23.37 15.32
N VAL A 483 -3.27 -23.44 16.11
CA VAL A 483 -3.19 -23.24 17.56
C VAL A 483 -2.60 -24.47 18.25
N PHE A 484 -2.91 -25.68 17.80
CA PHE A 484 -2.21 -26.89 18.27
C PHE A 484 -0.71 -26.82 18.04
N LEU A 485 -0.28 -26.40 16.84
CA LEU A 485 1.12 -26.27 16.49
C LEU A 485 1.82 -25.18 17.32
N LYS A 486 1.13 -24.09 17.64
CA LYS A 486 1.63 -23.01 18.52
C LYS A 486 1.77 -23.47 19.97
N ASN A 487 0.91 -24.36 20.45
CA ASN A 487 0.87 -24.96 21.77
C ASN A 487 0.93 -23.93 22.94
N PRO A 488 0.04 -22.94 23.02
CA PRO A 488 0.08 -21.92 24.06
C PRO A 488 -0.59 -22.39 25.36
N PRO A 489 -0.18 -21.89 26.56
CA PRO A 489 -0.83 -22.19 27.83
C PRO A 489 -2.18 -21.51 28.03
N ILE A 490 -2.46 -20.44 27.29
CA ILE A 490 -3.73 -19.69 27.37
C ILE A 490 -4.44 -19.73 26.02
N LEU A 491 -5.72 -20.01 26.02
CA LEU A 491 -6.57 -20.09 24.83
C LEU A 491 -7.71 -19.10 24.90
N ILE A 492 -8.03 -18.51 23.77
CA ILE A 492 -9.23 -17.72 23.54
C ILE A 492 -9.99 -18.34 22.37
N LEU A 493 -11.23 -18.76 22.62
CA LEU A 493 -12.11 -19.37 21.64
C LEU A 493 -13.30 -18.46 21.42
N ASP A 494 -13.34 -17.74 20.28
CA ASP A 494 -14.42 -16.81 19.96
C ASP A 494 -15.33 -17.45 18.90
N GLU A 495 -16.55 -17.81 19.31
CA GLU A 495 -17.68 -18.34 18.50
C GLU A 495 -17.31 -19.33 17.39
N ALA A 496 -16.56 -20.36 17.74
CA ALA A 496 -15.90 -21.25 16.79
C ALA A 496 -16.82 -22.18 15.96
N THR A 497 -18.17 -22.10 16.02
CA THR A 497 -19.04 -23.13 15.41
C THR A 497 -20.30 -22.62 14.69
N SER A 498 -20.46 -21.34 14.39
CA SER A 498 -21.64 -20.83 13.68
C SER A 498 -21.72 -21.32 12.21
N SER A 499 -22.84 -21.97 11.80
CA SER A 499 -23.18 -22.39 10.42
C SER A 499 -22.56 -23.69 9.89
N LEU A 500 -22.32 -24.68 10.73
CA LEU A 500 -21.81 -25.99 10.33
C LEU A 500 -22.89 -27.08 10.40
N ASP A 501 -22.71 -28.16 9.67
CA ASP A 501 -23.47 -29.39 9.82
C ASP A 501 -23.12 -30.13 11.12
N ASN A 502 -24.05 -30.89 11.68
CA ASN A 502 -23.89 -31.51 13.00
C ASN A 502 -22.67 -32.44 13.12
N GLU A 503 -22.30 -33.16 12.07
CA GLU A 503 -21.14 -34.07 12.08
C GLU A 503 -19.83 -33.29 12.16
N THR A 504 -19.68 -32.29 11.31
CA THR A 504 -18.50 -31.40 11.33
C THR A 504 -18.40 -30.62 12.64
N GLU A 505 -19.55 -30.21 13.21
CA GLU A 505 -19.60 -29.53 14.50
C GLU A 505 -19.07 -30.41 15.64
N ASN A 506 -19.48 -31.68 15.69
CA ASN A 506 -18.98 -32.61 16.71
C ASN A 506 -17.47 -32.82 16.63
N LEU A 507 -16.91 -33.01 15.43
CA LEU A 507 -15.47 -33.13 15.22
C LEU A 507 -14.69 -31.90 15.71
N ILE A 508 -15.22 -30.71 15.43
CA ILE A 508 -14.62 -29.45 15.87
C ILE A 508 -14.70 -29.32 17.40
N GLN A 509 -15.81 -29.68 18.01
CA GLN A 509 -15.96 -29.63 19.47
C GLN A 509 -15.01 -30.59 20.16
N GLU A 510 -14.85 -31.81 19.67
CA GLU A 510 -13.86 -32.77 20.18
C GLU A 510 -12.44 -32.21 20.09
N SER A 511 -12.06 -31.63 18.96
CA SER A 511 -10.76 -30.98 18.76
C SER A 511 -10.57 -29.80 19.71
N LEU A 512 -11.58 -28.95 19.95
CA LEU A 512 -11.52 -27.82 20.87
C LEU A 512 -11.43 -28.29 22.33
N MET A 513 -12.17 -29.32 22.72
CA MET A 513 -12.06 -29.93 24.06
C MET A 513 -10.66 -30.52 24.28
N GLN A 514 -10.11 -31.21 23.30
CA GLN A 514 -8.74 -31.71 23.36
C GLN A 514 -7.73 -30.56 23.45
N LEU A 515 -7.91 -29.50 22.68
CA LEU A 515 -7.07 -28.31 22.71
C LEU A 515 -7.10 -27.61 24.09
N SER A 516 -8.26 -27.58 24.76
CA SER A 516 -8.44 -26.91 26.06
C SER A 516 -7.84 -27.68 27.24
N ARG A 517 -7.48 -28.96 27.10
CA ARG A 517 -6.93 -29.76 28.18
C ARG A 517 -5.63 -29.19 28.73
N ASN A 518 -5.55 -29.02 30.06
CA ASN A 518 -4.40 -28.44 30.77
C ASN A 518 -4.01 -27.03 30.35
N ARG A 519 -4.98 -26.22 29.85
CA ARG A 519 -4.78 -24.84 29.42
C ARG A 519 -5.87 -23.95 29.99
N THR A 520 -5.51 -22.74 30.36
CA THR A 520 -6.51 -21.73 30.75
C THR A 520 -7.25 -21.30 29.49
N THR A 521 -8.57 -21.54 29.45
CA THR A 521 -9.36 -21.34 28.24
C THR A 521 -10.51 -20.36 28.49
N LEU A 522 -10.54 -19.27 27.73
CA LEU A 522 -11.62 -18.30 27.70
C LEU A 522 -12.50 -18.58 26.47
N ILE A 523 -13.77 -18.89 26.69
CA ILE A 523 -14.71 -19.20 25.61
C ILE A 523 -15.76 -18.09 25.53
N VAL A 524 -15.86 -17.43 24.37
CA VAL A 524 -17.01 -16.59 24.01
C VAL A 524 -18.02 -17.49 23.31
N ALA A 525 -19.06 -17.88 24.00
CA ALA A 525 -19.96 -18.90 23.50
C ALA A 525 -21.32 -18.32 23.10
N HIS A 526 -21.77 -18.72 21.93
CA HIS A 526 -23.15 -18.53 21.46
C HIS A 526 -23.91 -19.87 21.34
N ARG A 527 -23.25 -21.01 21.58
CA ARG A 527 -23.86 -22.34 21.56
C ARG A 527 -23.71 -23.08 22.89
N LEU A 528 -24.80 -23.69 23.29
CA LEU A 528 -24.97 -24.38 24.57
C LEU A 528 -24.06 -25.57 24.77
N ALA A 529 -23.75 -26.31 23.70
CA ALA A 529 -22.89 -27.50 23.79
C ALA A 529 -21.47 -27.14 24.28
N THR A 530 -20.93 -26.02 23.86
CA THR A 530 -19.60 -25.53 24.26
C THR A 530 -19.60 -24.99 25.70
N ILE A 531 -20.72 -24.40 26.15
CA ILE A 531 -20.88 -23.78 27.48
C ILE A 531 -20.95 -24.85 28.57
N ARG A 532 -21.64 -25.96 28.30
CA ARG A 532 -21.93 -27.00 29.30
C ARG A 532 -20.67 -27.69 29.85
N HIS A 533 -19.60 -27.70 29.08
CA HIS A 533 -18.33 -28.32 29.47
C HIS A 533 -17.33 -27.36 30.13
N ALA A 534 -17.70 -26.09 30.31
CA ALA A 534 -16.87 -25.14 31.03
C ALA A 534 -16.90 -25.41 32.54
N ASP A 535 -15.73 -25.28 33.19
CA ASP A 535 -15.62 -25.40 34.65
C ASP A 535 -16.44 -24.31 35.34
N ARG A 536 -16.46 -23.11 34.75
CA ARG A 536 -17.23 -21.98 35.24
C ARG A 536 -17.82 -21.17 34.08
N ILE A 537 -19.06 -20.78 34.23
CA ILE A 537 -19.79 -19.91 33.33
C ILE A 537 -19.91 -18.53 34.01
N VAL A 538 -19.66 -17.47 33.26
CA VAL A 538 -19.83 -16.08 33.69
C VAL A 538 -20.87 -15.39 32.83
N VAL A 539 -21.95 -14.95 33.44
CA VAL A 539 -23.04 -14.25 32.77
C VAL A 539 -22.79 -12.75 32.83
N LEU A 540 -22.60 -12.17 31.63
CA LEU A 540 -22.35 -10.75 31.46
C LEU A 540 -23.63 -9.99 31.12
N THR A 541 -23.82 -8.88 31.81
CA THR A 541 -24.89 -7.89 31.56
C THR A 541 -24.24 -6.52 31.35
N PRO A 542 -25.00 -5.49 30.89
CA PRO A 542 -24.47 -4.12 30.78
C PRO A 542 -23.94 -3.55 32.11
N ASN A 543 -24.36 -4.11 33.24
CA ASN A 543 -23.96 -3.70 34.60
C ASN A 543 -22.78 -4.53 35.16
N GLY A 544 -22.15 -5.38 34.36
CA GLY A 544 -21.05 -6.26 34.76
C GLY A 544 -21.45 -7.73 34.89
N ILE A 545 -20.76 -8.48 35.76
CA ILE A 545 -21.07 -9.90 36.04
C ILE A 545 -22.35 -9.97 36.87
N SER A 546 -23.37 -10.65 36.35
CA SER A 546 -24.61 -10.90 37.07
C SER A 546 -24.62 -12.22 37.82
N GLU A 547 -24.07 -13.28 37.22
CA GLU A 547 -24.07 -14.63 37.76
C GLU A 547 -22.77 -15.34 37.33
N HIS A 548 -22.28 -16.25 38.17
CA HIS A 548 -21.20 -17.14 37.83
C HIS A 548 -21.30 -18.45 38.60
N GLY A 549 -20.92 -19.55 37.99
CA GLY A 549 -21.00 -20.90 38.58
C GLY A 549 -20.93 -21.98 37.51
N SER A 550 -21.10 -23.23 37.93
CA SER A 550 -21.23 -24.34 36.98
C SER A 550 -22.58 -24.30 36.25
N HIS A 551 -22.70 -25.08 35.18
CA HIS A 551 -23.97 -25.22 34.45
C HIS A 551 -25.13 -25.59 35.39
N ASP A 552 -24.92 -26.61 36.23
CA ASP A 552 -25.96 -27.14 37.11
C ASP A 552 -26.36 -26.14 38.19
N ASP A 553 -25.42 -25.42 38.77
CA ASP A 553 -25.67 -24.35 39.77
C ASP A 553 -26.52 -23.24 39.16
N LEU A 554 -26.15 -22.76 37.97
CA LEU A 554 -26.86 -21.65 37.33
C LEU A 554 -28.25 -22.05 36.80
N MET A 555 -28.43 -23.31 36.41
CA MET A 555 -29.73 -23.85 36.06
C MET A 555 -30.66 -23.93 37.31
N ALA A 556 -30.11 -24.32 38.45
CA ALA A 556 -30.85 -24.38 39.71
C ALA A 556 -31.27 -22.96 40.23
N LEU A 557 -30.46 -21.93 39.97
CA LEU A 557 -30.76 -20.55 40.33
C LEU A 557 -31.94 -19.95 39.56
N GLN A 558 -32.27 -20.50 38.36
CA GLN A 558 -33.32 -19.98 37.46
C GLN A 558 -33.19 -18.49 37.12
N GLY A 559 -31.98 -17.96 37.11
CA GLY A 559 -31.66 -16.58 36.89
C GLY A 559 -31.55 -16.18 35.41
N GLU A 560 -30.63 -15.27 35.09
CA GLU A 560 -30.40 -14.76 33.73
C GLU A 560 -29.81 -15.88 32.82
N TYR A 561 -28.93 -16.73 33.36
CA TYR A 561 -28.41 -17.90 32.61
C TYR A 561 -29.53 -18.84 32.18
N TYR A 562 -30.42 -19.17 33.11
CA TYR A 562 -31.56 -20.04 32.82
C TYR A 562 -32.47 -19.51 31.72
N LYS A 563 -32.77 -18.20 31.77
CA LYS A 563 -33.55 -17.51 30.72
C LYS A 563 -32.90 -17.59 29.36
N LEU A 564 -31.58 -17.31 29.28
CA LEU A 564 -30.79 -17.37 28.04
C LEU A 564 -30.75 -18.82 27.50
N TYR A 565 -30.56 -19.79 28.39
CA TYR A 565 -30.53 -21.19 28.05
C TYR A 565 -31.88 -21.67 27.46
N MET A 566 -32.99 -21.38 28.16
CA MET A 566 -34.34 -21.77 27.72
C MET A 566 -34.77 -21.04 26.44
N ALA A 567 -34.38 -19.79 26.24
CA ALA A 567 -34.68 -19.06 25.01
C ALA A 567 -33.97 -19.64 23.77
N GLN A 568 -32.81 -20.27 23.94
CA GLN A 568 -32.15 -20.99 22.86
C GLN A 568 -32.81 -22.38 22.58
N PHE A 569 -33.24 -23.08 23.62
CA PHE A 569 -33.93 -24.36 23.46
C PHE A 569 -35.33 -24.22 22.86
N SER A 570 -36.07 -23.15 23.19
CA SER A 570 -37.41 -22.94 22.63
C SER A 570 -37.41 -22.62 21.12
N LYS A 571 -36.26 -22.29 20.55
CA LYS A 571 -36.06 -22.05 19.10
C LYS A 571 -35.55 -23.27 18.34
N SER A 572 -35.21 -24.38 19.02
CA SER A 572 -34.83 -25.64 18.40
C SER A 572 -35.99 -26.60 18.56
N PRO A 573 -36.87 -26.84 17.56
CA PRO A 573 -37.86 -27.89 17.66
C PRO A 573 -37.12 -29.23 17.74
N LEU A 574 -37.34 -29.96 18.82
CA LEU A 574 -37.07 -31.39 18.90
C LEU A 574 -37.79 -32.06 17.74
N ASN A 575 -37.07 -32.51 16.72
CA ASN A 575 -37.43 -33.67 15.88
C ASN A 575 -36.14 -34.31 15.38
#